data_c14c0b0a74f7c035fec78f5f0d761e3f
#
_entry.id   c14c0b0a74f7c035fec78f5f0d761e3f
#
_cell.length_a   1.000
_cell.length_b   1.000
_cell.length_c   1.000
_cell.angle_alpha   90.00
_cell.angle_beta   90.00
_cell.angle_gamma   90.00
#
_symmetry.space_group_name_H-M   'P 1'
#
loop_
_entity.id
_entity.type
_entity.pdbx_description
1 polymer ?
#
loop_
_entity_poly.entity_id
_entity_poly.type
_entity_poly.pdbx_seq_one_letter_code
_entity_poly.pdbx_strand_id
1 'polypeptide(L)'
;MSNKNSIEGILLNKIPFKEKNVIGHVLLRNGHKVSVVFYGGQGGGKRHIGSTLQLGYLISFLASGTHKSSFEMLGSNEYKEKWHHEAITTNVKAYYLMCFFIECLEKFSPLATNAHDLSENSNEQVGLFRLLSNAIFRLEKVCHEKSYETGTELGLFLTKAMIELGVFPNSRICEVSGNILKDSDLAYLSAEKGGFVLEQFLEAEDKRLIDRTMSSKIGLHSRLEKISRSQYAEVKNIEFSLNECRELFKFICYQQHMSPSDFKTYTALI
;
A
#
# COMPACT_ATOMS: atom_id res chain seq x y z
N MET A 1 38.40 6.03 3.56
CA MET A 1 37.35 5.22 4.20
C MET A 1 36.05 5.60 3.53
N SER A 2 35.46 4.74 2.67
CA SER A 2 34.18 5.06 2.04
C SER A 2 33.12 5.08 3.12
N ASN A 3 32.43 6.20 3.26
CA ASN A 3 31.21 6.28 4.08
C ASN A 3 30.22 5.25 3.49
N LYS A 4 30.10 4.10 4.16
CA LYS A 4 29.04 3.13 3.86
C LYS A 4 27.74 3.77 4.38
N ASN A 5 26.99 4.41 3.48
CA ASN A 5 25.69 4.95 3.85
C ASN A 5 24.75 3.77 4.16
N SER A 6 24.12 3.83 5.32
CA SER A 6 23.08 2.91 5.73
C SER A 6 21.80 3.23 4.92
N ILE A 7 21.22 2.24 4.29
CA ILE A 7 19.96 2.35 3.53
C ILE A 7 18.82 1.94 4.45
N GLU A 8 17.72 2.68 4.42
CA GLU A 8 16.52 2.38 5.21
C GLU A 8 15.31 2.08 4.31
N GLY A 9 14.47 1.16 4.75
CA GLY A 9 13.25 0.83 4.02
C GLY A 9 12.34 -0.13 4.78
N ILE A 10 11.12 -0.32 4.25
CA ILE A 10 10.13 -1.24 4.82
C ILE A 10 10.24 -2.58 4.09
N LEU A 11 10.33 -3.68 4.86
CA LEU A 11 10.38 -5.02 4.28
C LEU A 11 9.00 -5.41 3.73
N LEU A 12 8.91 -5.60 2.41
CA LEU A 12 7.68 -5.97 1.71
C LEU A 12 7.54 -7.48 1.55
N ASN A 13 8.65 -8.18 1.30
CA ASN A 13 8.64 -9.61 1.05
C ASN A 13 9.93 -10.25 1.54
N LYS A 14 9.88 -11.55 1.87
CA LYS A 14 11.06 -12.33 2.20
C LYS A 14 10.94 -13.75 1.62
N ILE A 15 11.99 -14.16 0.93
CA ILE A 15 12.06 -15.45 0.25
C ILE A 15 13.30 -16.18 0.75
N PRO A 16 13.20 -17.40 1.28
CA PRO A 16 14.36 -18.20 1.63
C PRO A 16 15.31 -18.35 0.42
N PHE A 17 16.58 -18.14 0.64
CA PHE A 17 17.61 -18.22 -0.40
C PHE A 17 18.82 -18.98 0.08
N LYS A 18 19.14 -20.12 -0.55
CA LYS A 18 20.17 -21.06 -0.07
C LYS A 18 19.88 -21.47 1.39
N GLU A 19 20.83 -22.11 2.06
CA GLU A 19 20.60 -22.69 3.39
C GLU A 19 20.41 -21.67 4.51
N LYS A 20 20.97 -20.45 4.39
CA LYS A 20 21.06 -19.49 5.51
C LYS A 20 20.61 -18.07 5.16
N ASN A 21 20.37 -17.78 3.89
CA ASN A 21 20.13 -16.43 3.43
C ASN A 21 18.65 -16.19 3.13
N VAL A 22 18.28 -14.92 3.07
CA VAL A 22 16.95 -14.46 2.67
C VAL A 22 17.11 -13.41 1.58
N ILE A 23 16.31 -13.51 0.52
CA ILE A 23 16.08 -12.38 -0.37
C ILE A 23 14.92 -11.59 0.20
N GLY A 24 15.14 -10.32 0.52
CA GLY A 24 14.09 -9.38 0.93
C GLY A 24 13.82 -8.36 -0.16
N HIS A 25 12.53 -8.07 -0.40
CA HIS A 25 12.15 -6.90 -1.18
C HIS A 25 11.90 -5.75 -0.21
N VAL A 26 12.58 -4.65 -0.39
CA VAL A 26 12.56 -3.51 0.53
C VAL A 26 12.07 -2.26 -0.21
N LEU A 27 11.04 -1.61 0.31
CA LEU A 27 10.56 -0.32 -0.16
C LEU A 27 11.41 0.78 0.46
N LEU A 28 12.15 1.48 -0.36
CA LEU A 28 13.03 2.57 0.03
C LEU A 28 12.23 3.86 0.32
N ARG A 29 12.84 4.80 1.04
CA ARG A 29 12.20 6.08 1.39
C ARG A 29 11.76 6.90 0.19
N ASN A 30 12.42 6.75 -0.94
CA ASN A 30 12.08 7.41 -2.20
C ASN A 30 10.97 6.70 -3.01
N GLY A 31 10.37 5.64 -2.47
CA GLY A 31 9.27 4.90 -3.11
C GLY A 31 9.69 3.81 -4.09
N HIS A 32 10.99 3.64 -4.37
CA HIS A 32 11.48 2.54 -5.18
C HIS A 32 11.63 1.25 -4.37
N LYS A 33 11.48 0.13 -5.03
CA LYS A 33 11.68 -1.20 -4.46
C LYS A 33 13.05 -1.75 -4.87
N VAL A 34 13.74 -2.39 -3.92
CA VAL A 34 15.04 -3.04 -4.17
C VAL A 34 15.04 -4.45 -3.63
N SER A 35 15.72 -5.37 -4.32
CA SER A 35 15.97 -6.73 -3.85
C SER A 35 17.31 -6.82 -3.13
N VAL A 36 17.31 -7.37 -1.90
CA VAL A 36 18.50 -7.46 -1.04
C VAL A 36 18.69 -8.89 -0.56
N VAL A 37 19.87 -9.46 -0.75
CA VAL A 37 20.27 -10.71 -0.11
C VAL A 37 20.77 -10.41 1.29
N PHE A 38 20.01 -10.79 2.30
CA PHE A 38 20.40 -10.72 3.70
C PHE A 38 21.11 -12.01 4.09
N TYR A 39 22.42 -11.92 4.25
CA TYR A 39 23.25 -13.09 4.60
C TYR A 39 23.00 -13.50 6.04
N GLY A 40 22.74 -14.80 6.28
CA GLY A 40 22.37 -15.33 7.59
C GLY A 40 20.94 -15.00 8.05
N GLY A 41 20.09 -14.47 7.18
CA GLY A 41 18.73 -13.99 7.50
C GLY A 41 17.72 -15.07 7.88
N GLN A 42 17.97 -16.36 7.61
CA GLN A 42 17.04 -17.44 8.00
C GLN A 42 17.10 -17.80 9.49
N GLY A 43 18.08 -17.32 10.23
CA GLY A 43 18.26 -17.66 11.65
C GLY A 43 18.77 -19.10 11.87
N GLY A 44 19.48 -19.32 12.94
CA GLY A 44 20.07 -20.63 13.29
C GLY A 44 21.39 -20.51 14.00
N GLY A 45 21.91 -19.31 14.14
CA GLY A 45 23.10 -19.01 14.93
C GLY A 45 22.76 -18.35 16.26
N LYS A 46 23.76 -18.17 17.13
CA LYS A 46 23.67 -17.48 18.44
C LYS A 46 23.17 -16.01 18.38
N ARG A 47 22.93 -15.47 17.18
CA ARG A 47 22.33 -14.14 16.95
C ARG A 47 20.92 -14.35 16.40
N HIS A 48 19.89 -13.89 17.12
CA HIS A 48 18.48 -13.93 16.73
C HIS A 48 18.17 -12.99 15.53
N ILE A 49 18.91 -13.14 14.44
CA ILE A 49 18.80 -12.25 13.27
C ILE A 49 17.51 -12.50 12.47
N GLY A 50 16.97 -13.72 12.51
CA GLY A 50 15.72 -14.05 11.82
C GLY A 50 14.47 -13.31 12.31
N SER A 51 14.47 -12.82 13.57
CA SER A 51 13.38 -12.01 14.11
C SER A 51 13.37 -10.56 13.58
N THR A 52 14.50 -10.08 13.10
CA THR A 52 14.66 -8.71 12.58
C THR A 52 14.02 -8.51 11.20
N LEU A 53 13.90 -9.57 10.41
CA LEU A 53 13.33 -9.53 9.07
C LEU A 53 11.87 -10.00 9.08
N GLN A 54 10.98 -9.12 9.50
CA GLN A 54 9.54 -9.35 9.44
C GLN A 54 8.86 -8.38 8.47
N LEU A 55 7.76 -8.83 7.86
CA LEU A 55 7.00 -8.00 6.92
C LEU A 55 6.48 -6.74 7.64
N GLY A 56 6.58 -5.60 6.96
CA GLY A 56 6.15 -4.32 7.50
C GLY A 56 7.13 -3.65 8.48
N TYR A 57 8.24 -4.32 8.84
CA TYR A 57 9.27 -3.69 9.68
C TYR A 57 10.07 -2.66 8.90
N LEU A 58 10.36 -1.54 9.54
CA LEU A 58 11.36 -0.60 9.06
C LEU A 58 12.74 -1.14 9.44
N ILE A 59 13.54 -1.42 8.46
CA ILE A 59 14.90 -1.95 8.62
C ILE A 59 15.94 -0.99 8.06
N SER A 60 17.13 -1.08 8.59
CA SER A 60 18.32 -0.37 8.09
C SER A 60 19.38 -1.40 7.75
N PHE A 61 20.04 -1.28 6.61
CA PHE A 61 21.06 -2.21 6.15
C PHE A 61 22.21 -1.50 5.42
N LEU A 62 23.39 -2.12 5.45
CA LEU A 62 24.54 -1.65 4.70
C LEU A 62 24.68 -2.48 3.42
N ALA A 63 24.54 -1.83 2.27
CA ALA A 63 24.74 -2.49 0.99
C ALA A 63 26.23 -2.86 0.83
N SER A 64 26.50 -4.15 0.62
CA SER A 64 27.82 -4.69 0.31
C SER A 64 27.84 -5.17 -1.14
N GLY A 65 28.75 -4.62 -1.95
CA GLY A 65 29.00 -5.04 -3.31
C GLY A 65 28.11 -4.33 -4.34
N THR A 66 28.67 -3.38 -5.02
CA THR A 66 28.16 -2.95 -6.32
C THR A 66 28.64 -3.98 -7.35
N HIS A 67 27.79 -4.92 -7.72
CA HIS A 67 27.99 -5.58 -9.00
C HIS A 67 27.79 -4.51 -10.06
N LYS A 68 28.89 -4.10 -10.69
CA LYS A 68 28.93 -3.06 -11.72
C LYS A 68 28.08 -3.36 -12.97
N SER A 69 27.41 -4.48 -13.02
CA SER A 69 26.69 -4.95 -14.22
C SER A 69 25.18 -5.16 -14.08
N SER A 70 24.60 -5.21 -12.87
CA SER A 70 23.15 -5.19 -12.70
C SER A 70 22.77 -4.76 -11.29
N PHE A 71 21.94 -3.70 -11.17
CA PHE A 71 21.32 -3.25 -9.90
C PHE A 71 20.20 -4.18 -9.43
N GLU A 72 20.09 -5.38 -10.01
CA GLU A 72 18.97 -6.28 -9.76
C GLU A 72 18.96 -6.82 -8.34
N MET A 73 20.11 -6.92 -7.67
CA MET A 73 20.17 -7.47 -6.33
C MET A 73 21.39 -6.95 -5.54
N LEU A 74 21.09 -6.38 -4.36
CA LEU A 74 22.11 -5.96 -3.40
C LEU A 74 22.44 -7.10 -2.44
N GLY A 75 23.62 -7.06 -1.79
CA GLY A 75 23.96 -7.93 -0.67
C GLY A 75 24.05 -7.14 0.65
N SER A 76 23.71 -7.73 1.77
CA SER A 76 23.95 -7.14 3.08
C SER A 76 24.28 -8.19 4.13
N ASN A 77 25.38 -7.95 4.87
CA ASN A 77 25.78 -8.72 6.06
C ASN A 77 25.42 -8.02 7.37
N GLU A 78 25.07 -6.72 7.28
CA GLU A 78 24.78 -5.87 8.43
C GLU A 78 23.43 -5.22 8.24
N TYR A 79 22.47 -5.62 9.06
CA TYR A 79 21.13 -5.08 9.06
C TYR A 79 20.55 -5.09 10.46
N LYS A 80 19.67 -4.12 10.73
CA LYS A 80 19.01 -3.98 12.03
C LYS A 80 17.60 -3.43 11.86
N GLU A 81 16.76 -3.78 12.79
CA GLU A 81 15.44 -3.19 12.94
C GLU A 81 15.56 -1.75 13.46
N LYS A 82 14.73 -0.88 12.91
CA LYS A 82 14.56 0.52 13.33
C LYS A 82 13.22 0.74 13.98
N TRP A 83 12.20 0.05 13.50
CA TRP A 83 10.84 0.07 14.03
C TRP A 83 10.10 -1.21 13.67
N HIS A 84 9.25 -1.67 14.57
CA HIS A 84 8.39 -2.83 14.39
C HIS A 84 6.99 -2.56 14.93
N HIS A 85 6.05 -3.39 14.51
CA HIS A 85 4.68 -3.43 15.02
C HIS A 85 4.50 -4.60 16.00
N GLU A 86 3.70 -4.40 17.04
CA GLU A 86 3.37 -5.42 18.05
C GLU A 86 1.86 -5.66 18.12
N ALA A 87 1.06 -4.60 18.26
CA ALA A 87 -0.38 -4.70 18.43
C ALA A 87 -1.08 -5.31 17.20
N ILE A 88 -0.60 -5.04 16.00
CA ILE A 88 -1.09 -5.66 14.77
C ILE A 88 -1.03 -7.19 14.85
N THR A 89 0.04 -7.74 15.39
CA THR A 89 0.24 -9.21 15.47
C THR A 89 -0.75 -9.91 16.40
N THR A 90 -1.35 -9.18 17.33
CA THR A 90 -2.38 -9.71 18.24
C THR A 90 -3.78 -9.69 17.62
N ASN A 91 -3.97 -9.03 16.48
CA ASN A 91 -5.24 -8.95 15.77
C ASN A 91 -5.11 -9.56 14.37
N VAL A 92 -5.63 -10.76 14.20
CA VAL A 92 -5.52 -11.53 12.95
C VAL A 92 -6.05 -10.75 11.74
N LYS A 93 -7.17 -10.06 11.86
CA LYS A 93 -7.75 -9.28 10.75
C LYS A 93 -6.86 -8.08 10.37
N ALA A 94 -6.31 -7.39 11.36
CA ALA A 94 -5.39 -6.28 11.13
C ALA A 94 -4.08 -6.77 10.50
N TYR A 95 -3.58 -7.93 10.92
CA TYR A 95 -2.38 -8.53 10.33
C TYR A 95 -2.60 -8.88 8.84
N TYR A 96 -3.73 -9.49 8.49
CA TYR A 96 -4.08 -9.75 7.10
C TYR A 96 -4.23 -8.46 6.29
N LEU A 97 -4.82 -7.43 6.87
CA LEU A 97 -4.95 -6.11 6.23
C LEU A 97 -3.58 -5.47 5.97
N MET A 98 -2.67 -5.55 6.94
CA MET A 98 -1.27 -5.13 6.75
C MET A 98 -0.59 -5.90 5.61
N CYS A 99 -0.77 -7.21 5.57
CA CYS A 99 -0.22 -8.04 4.47
C CYS A 99 -0.77 -7.60 3.11
N PHE A 100 -2.03 -7.21 3.04
CA PHE A 100 -2.62 -6.67 1.81
C PHE A 100 -1.99 -5.31 1.43
N PHE A 101 -1.80 -4.39 2.37
CA PHE A 101 -1.11 -3.13 2.11
C PHE A 101 0.30 -3.35 1.56
N ILE A 102 1.03 -4.28 2.17
CA ILE A 102 2.37 -4.67 1.75
C ILE A 102 2.35 -5.28 0.33
N GLU A 103 1.42 -6.18 0.04
CA GLU A 103 1.29 -6.79 -1.30
C GLU A 103 0.95 -5.73 -2.36
N CYS A 104 0.09 -4.76 -2.04
CA CYS A 104 -0.20 -3.63 -2.94
C CYS A 104 1.09 -2.88 -3.29
N LEU A 105 1.89 -2.49 -2.28
CA LEU A 105 3.13 -1.75 -2.52
C LEU A 105 4.21 -2.61 -3.18
N GLU A 106 4.23 -3.92 -2.89
CA GLU A 106 5.11 -4.86 -3.60
C GLU A 106 4.86 -4.85 -5.12
N LYS A 107 3.59 -4.70 -5.53
CA LYS A 107 3.20 -4.70 -6.94
C LYS A 107 3.26 -3.31 -7.60
N PHE A 108 2.88 -2.26 -6.88
CA PHE A 108 2.79 -0.91 -7.44
C PHE A 108 4.13 -0.15 -7.43
N SER A 109 5.09 -0.52 -6.55
CA SER A 109 6.33 0.23 -6.45
C SER A 109 7.28 -0.08 -7.61
N PRO A 110 7.88 0.95 -8.24
CA PRO A 110 8.89 0.75 -9.27
C PRO A 110 10.15 0.10 -8.69
N LEU A 111 10.86 -0.65 -9.53
CA LEU A 111 12.15 -1.20 -9.16
C LEU A 111 13.24 -0.11 -9.23
N ALA A 112 14.16 -0.11 -8.28
CA ALA A 112 15.38 0.68 -8.37
C ALA A 112 16.25 0.12 -9.49
N THR A 113 16.63 0.96 -10.45
CA THR A 113 17.37 0.56 -11.66
C THR A 113 18.77 1.11 -11.73
N ASN A 114 19.12 2.06 -10.88
CA ASN A 114 20.42 2.74 -10.91
C ASN A 114 20.87 3.17 -9.49
N ALA A 115 22.13 3.61 -9.39
CA ALA A 115 22.72 4.02 -8.10
C ALA A 115 22.04 5.27 -7.50
N HIS A 116 21.44 6.12 -8.33
CA HIS A 116 20.73 7.31 -7.87
C HIS A 116 19.45 6.90 -7.10
N ASP A 117 18.77 5.84 -7.56
CA ASP A 117 17.58 5.31 -6.88
C ASP A 117 17.90 4.74 -5.48
N LEU A 118 19.18 4.44 -5.21
CA LEU A 118 19.66 3.98 -3.90
C LEU A 118 20.17 5.12 -3.02
N SER A 119 20.32 6.33 -3.55
CA SER A 119 20.83 7.47 -2.79
C SER A 119 19.73 8.08 -1.92
N GLU A 120 19.97 8.11 -0.61
CA GLU A 120 19.06 8.70 0.39
C GLU A 120 19.07 10.24 0.40
N ASN A 121 19.52 10.92 -0.65
CA ASN A 121 19.64 12.38 -0.68
C ASN A 121 18.32 13.15 -0.58
N SER A 122 17.18 12.47 -0.46
CA SER A 122 15.91 13.07 -0.08
C SER A 122 15.51 12.61 1.33
N ASN A 123 15.70 13.47 2.33
CA ASN A 123 15.08 13.30 3.66
C ASN A 123 13.54 13.34 3.59
N GLU A 124 12.97 13.54 2.42
CA GLU A 124 11.54 13.55 2.17
C GLU A 124 11.06 12.13 1.90
N GLN A 125 10.18 11.67 2.76
CA GLN A 125 9.42 10.45 2.53
C GLN A 125 8.45 10.71 1.38
N VAL A 126 8.70 10.10 0.22
CA VAL A 126 7.93 10.37 -0.99
C VAL A 126 6.93 9.26 -1.26
N GLY A 127 5.70 9.67 -1.63
CA GLY A 127 4.73 8.83 -2.29
C GLY A 127 4.42 7.52 -1.55
N LEU A 128 4.72 6.42 -2.21
CA LEU A 128 4.35 5.07 -1.76
C LEU A 128 4.99 4.65 -0.42
N PHE A 129 6.20 5.10 -0.11
CA PHE A 129 6.80 4.83 1.21
C PHE A 129 6.02 5.52 2.33
N ARG A 130 5.67 6.80 2.13
CA ARG A 130 4.86 7.57 3.09
C ARG A 130 3.49 6.94 3.27
N LEU A 131 2.86 6.47 2.20
CA LEU A 131 1.58 5.78 2.24
C LEU A 131 1.67 4.54 3.14
N LEU A 132 2.62 3.64 2.88
CA LEU A 132 2.75 2.39 3.62
C LEU A 132 3.13 2.62 5.07
N SER A 133 4.11 3.49 5.33
CA SER A 133 4.54 3.78 6.70
C SER A 133 3.39 4.37 7.53
N ASN A 134 2.63 5.33 6.98
CA ASN A 134 1.47 5.89 7.67
C ASN A 134 0.36 4.86 7.89
N ALA A 135 0.12 3.97 6.91
CA ALA A 135 -0.91 2.94 7.02
C ALA A 135 -0.57 1.94 8.13
N ILE A 136 0.68 1.43 8.17
CA ILE A 136 1.09 0.48 9.20
C ILE A 136 1.12 1.15 10.58
N PHE A 137 1.64 2.37 10.68
CA PHE A 137 1.70 3.11 11.95
C PHE A 137 0.29 3.38 12.50
N ARG A 138 -0.66 3.79 11.65
CA ARG A 138 -2.05 3.98 12.06
C ARG A 138 -2.69 2.67 12.47
N LEU A 139 -2.48 1.59 11.71
CA LEU A 139 -3.02 0.27 12.01
C LEU A 139 -2.53 -0.24 13.37
N GLU A 140 -1.25 -0.06 13.68
CA GLU A 140 -0.66 -0.36 15.00
C GLU A 140 -1.38 0.43 16.10
N LYS A 141 -1.58 1.72 15.89
CA LYS A 141 -2.26 2.61 16.84
C LYS A 141 -3.70 2.17 17.11
N VAL A 142 -4.52 1.94 16.06
CA VAL A 142 -5.94 1.55 16.24
C VAL A 142 -6.08 0.16 16.84
N CYS A 143 -5.13 -0.75 16.59
CA CYS A 143 -5.10 -2.05 17.26
C CYS A 143 -4.79 -1.90 18.75
N HIS A 144 -3.83 -1.07 19.11
CA HIS A 144 -3.49 -0.78 20.50
C HIS A 144 -4.66 -0.11 21.26
N GLU A 145 -5.35 0.82 20.61
CA GLU A 145 -6.53 1.52 21.12
C GLU A 145 -7.82 0.66 21.09
N LYS A 146 -7.77 -0.54 20.51
CA LYS A 146 -8.92 -1.46 20.31
C LYS A 146 -10.06 -0.81 19.51
N SER A 147 -9.74 0.12 18.63
CA SER A 147 -10.66 0.85 17.74
C SER A 147 -10.56 0.40 16.28
N TYR A 148 -9.90 -0.73 16.01
CA TYR A 148 -9.70 -1.27 14.68
C TYR A 148 -11.04 -1.64 14.00
N GLU A 149 -11.22 -1.14 12.78
CA GLU A 149 -12.34 -1.44 11.90
C GLU A 149 -11.83 -1.63 10.46
N THR A 150 -12.07 -2.83 9.90
CA THR A 150 -11.46 -3.26 8.61
C THR A 150 -11.82 -2.33 7.46
N GLY A 151 -13.12 -2.01 7.29
CA GLY A 151 -13.59 -1.19 6.17
C GLY A 151 -13.01 0.22 6.21
N THR A 152 -12.96 0.82 7.39
CA THR A 152 -12.39 2.16 7.61
C THR A 152 -10.91 2.22 7.25
N GLU A 153 -10.11 1.32 7.77
CA GLU A 153 -8.67 1.32 7.52
C GLU A 153 -8.32 0.93 6.07
N LEU A 154 -9.08 -0.01 5.49
CA LEU A 154 -8.95 -0.39 4.09
C LEU A 154 -9.36 0.75 3.14
N GLY A 155 -10.53 1.37 3.37
CA GLY A 155 -11.03 2.48 2.55
C GLY A 155 -10.11 3.70 2.59
N LEU A 156 -9.56 4.02 3.77
CA LEU A 156 -8.57 5.08 3.93
C LEU A 156 -7.30 4.79 3.12
N PHE A 157 -6.74 3.56 3.26
CA PHE A 157 -5.56 3.15 2.51
C PHE A 157 -5.79 3.24 0.99
N LEU A 158 -6.89 2.67 0.49
CA LEU A 158 -7.20 2.67 -0.94
C LEU A 158 -7.39 4.10 -1.49
N THR A 159 -8.06 4.98 -0.73
CA THR A 159 -8.24 6.38 -1.13
C THR A 159 -6.88 7.09 -1.25
N LYS A 160 -6.00 6.91 -0.27
CA LYS A 160 -4.66 7.51 -0.32
C LYS A 160 -3.77 6.85 -1.40
N ALA A 161 -3.93 5.54 -1.64
CA ALA A 161 -3.24 4.85 -2.71
C ALA A 161 -3.60 5.43 -4.09
N MET A 162 -4.89 5.73 -4.35
CA MET A 162 -5.29 6.38 -5.60
C MET A 162 -4.57 7.71 -5.82
N ILE A 163 -4.35 8.49 -4.74
CA ILE A 163 -3.64 9.78 -4.84
C ILE A 163 -2.16 9.55 -5.18
N GLU A 164 -1.48 8.68 -4.44
CA GLU A 164 -0.05 8.43 -4.63
C GLU A 164 0.26 7.72 -5.96
N LEU A 165 -0.70 6.98 -6.51
CA LEU A 165 -0.62 6.35 -7.84
C LEU A 165 -1.04 7.29 -8.98
N GLY A 166 -1.53 8.49 -8.68
CA GLY A 166 -1.97 9.45 -9.69
C GLY A 166 -3.28 9.08 -10.39
N VAL A 167 -4.09 8.20 -9.79
CA VAL A 167 -5.36 7.72 -10.37
C VAL A 167 -6.59 8.18 -9.58
N PHE A 168 -6.43 9.17 -8.71
CA PHE A 168 -7.55 9.68 -7.91
C PHE A 168 -8.59 10.34 -8.81
N PRO A 169 -9.86 9.88 -8.80
CA PRO A 169 -10.90 10.42 -9.68
C PRO A 169 -11.30 11.83 -9.26
N ASN A 170 -11.83 12.61 -10.21
CA ASN A 170 -12.46 13.87 -9.85
C ASN A 170 -13.73 13.58 -9.05
N SER A 171 -13.71 13.90 -7.77
CA SER A 171 -14.80 13.63 -6.84
C SER A 171 -15.93 14.67 -6.90
N ARG A 172 -15.82 15.69 -7.74
CA ARG A 172 -16.74 16.83 -7.78
C ARG A 172 -17.63 16.88 -9.01
N ILE A 173 -17.28 16.19 -10.07
CA ILE A 173 -18.01 16.23 -11.32
C ILE A 173 -18.33 14.83 -11.84
N CYS A 174 -19.43 14.71 -12.55
CA CYS A 174 -19.79 13.51 -13.30
C CYS A 174 -18.99 13.46 -14.60
N GLU A 175 -18.23 12.39 -14.83
CA GLU A 175 -17.37 12.24 -16.01
C GLU A 175 -18.14 12.20 -17.33
N VAL A 176 -19.42 11.82 -17.31
CA VAL A 176 -20.25 11.76 -18.54
C VAL A 176 -20.93 13.08 -18.84
N SER A 177 -21.49 13.75 -17.83
CA SER A 177 -22.30 14.96 -18.06
C SER A 177 -21.58 16.27 -17.75
N GLY A 178 -20.43 16.22 -17.04
CA GLY A 178 -19.75 17.41 -16.53
C GLY A 178 -20.48 18.11 -15.37
N ASN A 179 -21.61 17.59 -14.92
CA ASN A 179 -22.40 18.18 -13.83
C ASN A 179 -21.67 18.04 -12.49
N ILE A 180 -21.82 19.06 -11.63
CA ILE A 180 -21.32 19.03 -10.26
C ILE A 180 -22.10 17.99 -9.46
N LEU A 181 -21.37 17.11 -8.78
CA LEU A 181 -21.93 16.10 -7.86
C LEU A 181 -22.32 16.75 -6.52
N LYS A 182 -23.54 16.44 -6.05
CA LYS A 182 -24.05 16.84 -4.75
C LYS A 182 -23.95 15.67 -3.79
N ASP A 183 -23.84 15.93 -2.49
CA ASP A 183 -23.75 14.89 -1.45
C ASP A 183 -24.94 13.92 -1.46
N SER A 184 -26.10 14.36 -1.93
CA SER A 184 -27.32 13.56 -2.08
C SER A 184 -27.37 12.71 -3.35
N ASP A 185 -26.46 12.93 -4.30
CA ASP A 185 -26.50 12.27 -5.58
C ASP A 185 -26.03 10.82 -5.49
N LEU A 186 -26.71 9.94 -6.22
CA LEU A 186 -26.25 8.59 -6.48
C LEU A 186 -25.21 8.64 -7.60
N ALA A 187 -23.96 8.57 -7.21
CA ALA A 187 -22.82 8.56 -8.14
C ALA A 187 -22.01 7.27 -7.97
N TYR A 188 -21.67 6.67 -9.08
CA TYR A 188 -20.96 5.39 -9.17
C TYR A 188 -19.57 5.59 -9.70
N LEU A 189 -18.60 4.94 -9.07
CA LEU A 189 -17.21 4.96 -9.52
C LEU A 189 -17.05 4.00 -10.71
N SER A 190 -16.88 4.55 -11.91
CA SER A 190 -16.65 3.78 -13.13
C SER A 190 -15.17 3.74 -13.48
N ALA A 191 -14.61 2.53 -13.53
CA ALA A 191 -13.22 2.35 -13.91
C ALA A 191 -12.98 2.70 -15.38
N GLU A 192 -13.93 2.38 -16.27
CA GLU A 192 -13.85 2.67 -17.70
C GLU A 192 -13.94 4.16 -18.02
N LYS A 193 -14.79 4.89 -17.29
CA LYS A 193 -14.92 6.34 -17.45
C LYS A 193 -13.86 7.13 -16.67
N GLY A 194 -13.07 6.46 -15.83
CA GLY A 194 -12.00 7.06 -15.03
C GLY A 194 -12.47 7.90 -13.84
N GLY A 195 -13.75 7.82 -13.46
CA GLY A 195 -14.29 8.63 -12.38
C GLY A 195 -15.75 8.38 -12.04
N PHE A 196 -16.40 9.35 -11.42
CA PHE A 196 -17.78 9.23 -10.97
C PHE A 196 -18.79 9.50 -12.08
N VAL A 197 -19.81 8.66 -12.16
CA VAL A 197 -20.93 8.77 -13.11
C VAL A 197 -22.24 8.78 -12.33
N LEU A 198 -23.09 9.77 -12.58
CA LEU A 198 -24.44 9.84 -12.00
C LEU A 198 -25.31 8.68 -12.53
N GLU A 199 -26.16 8.12 -11.70
CA GLU A 199 -27.01 6.96 -12.00
C GLU A 199 -27.80 7.11 -13.31
N GLN A 200 -28.31 8.30 -13.57
CA GLN A 200 -29.10 8.59 -14.78
C GLN A 200 -28.31 8.48 -16.09
N PHE A 201 -26.98 8.54 -16.03
CA PHE A 201 -26.11 8.45 -17.19
C PHE A 201 -25.41 7.08 -17.31
N LEU A 202 -25.75 6.13 -16.46
CA LEU A 202 -25.26 4.76 -16.57
C LEU A 202 -25.94 4.04 -17.73
N GLU A 203 -25.16 3.27 -18.47
CA GLU A 203 -25.68 2.41 -19.52
C GLU A 203 -26.49 1.24 -18.93
N ALA A 204 -27.37 0.64 -19.76
CA ALA A 204 -28.25 -0.44 -19.28
C ALA A 204 -27.48 -1.68 -18.78
N GLU A 205 -26.30 -1.94 -19.31
CA GLU A 205 -25.41 -3.02 -18.87
C GLU A 205 -24.79 -2.72 -17.52
N ASP A 206 -24.34 -1.50 -17.28
CA ASP A 206 -23.80 -1.04 -16.01
C ASP A 206 -24.89 -1.11 -14.91
N LYS A 207 -26.12 -0.68 -15.20
CA LYS A 207 -27.24 -0.77 -14.27
C LYS A 207 -27.54 -2.19 -13.81
N ARG A 208 -27.43 -3.19 -14.70
CA ARG A 208 -27.62 -4.60 -14.35
C ARG A 208 -26.55 -5.17 -13.42
N LEU A 209 -25.33 -4.68 -13.55
CA LEU A 209 -24.21 -5.05 -12.67
C LEU A 209 -24.34 -4.39 -11.29
N ILE A 210 -24.85 -3.16 -11.28
CA ILE A 210 -25.04 -2.36 -10.07
C ILE A 210 -26.13 -2.93 -9.15
N ASP A 211 -27.28 -3.30 -9.68
CA ASP A 211 -28.42 -3.81 -8.91
C ASP A 211 -28.14 -5.08 -8.10
N ARG A 212 -27.06 -5.80 -8.41
CA ARG A 212 -26.71 -7.05 -7.73
C ARG A 212 -25.68 -6.91 -6.61
N THR A 213 -24.94 -5.81 -6.54
CA THR A 213 -23.75 -5.70 -5.69
C THR A 213 -23.62 -4.39 -4.90
N MET A 214 -24.48 -3.40 -5.10
CA MET A 214 -24.26 -2.07 -4.57
C MET A 214 -25.27 -1.65 -3.49
N SER A 215 -24.79 -1.58 -2.25
CA SER A 215 -25.38 -0.71 -1.23
C SER A 215 -25.28 0.76 -1.66
N SER A 216 -26.25 1.59 -1.22
CA SER A 216 -26.34 3.01 -1.59
C SER A 216 -25.00 3.73 -1.53
N LYS A 217 -24.52 4.23 -2.66
CA LYS A 217 -23.26 4.98 -2.77
C LYS A 217 -23.44 6.48 -2.56
N ILE A 218 -24.46 6.86 -1.78
CA ILE A 218 -24.67 8.25 -1.40
C ILE A 218 -23.42 8.74 -0.66
N GLY A 219 -22.82 9.81 -1.18
CA GLY A 219 -21.73 10.50 -0.53
C GLY A 219 -20.36 9.80 -0.57
N LEU A 220 -20.17 8.73 -1.37
CA LEU A 220 -18.82 8.12 -1.52
C LEU A 220 -17.82 9.15 -2.06
N HIS A 221 -18.17 9.85 -3.14
CA HIS A 221 -17.33 10.90 -3.74
C HIS A 221 -16.94 12.00 -2.74
N SER A 222 -17.89 12.44 -1.91
CA SER A 222 -17.66 13.45 -0.87
C SER A 222 -16.72 12.93 0.24
N ARG A 223 -16.86 11.66 0.65
CA ARG A 223 -15.94 11.03 1.61
C ARG A 223 -14.53 10.93 1.05
N LEU A 224 -14.38 10.52 -0.23
CA LEU A 224 -13.07 10.47 -0.88
C LEU A 224 -12.44 11.86 -0.96
N GLU A 225 -13.21 12.90 -1.32
CA GLU A 225 -12.73 14.27 -1.34
C GLU A 225 -12.25 14.75 0.03
N LYS A 226 -13.01 14.47 1.08
CA LYS A 226 -12.62 14.82 2.46
C LYS A 226 -11.30 14.16 2.84
N ILE A 227 -11.14 12.86 2.55
CA ILE A 227 -9.90 12.12 2.81
C ILE A 227 -8.75 12.69 1.99
N SER A 228 -8.96 13.02 0.72
CA SER A 228 -7.88 13.52 -0.14
C SER A 228 -7.22 14.79 0.42
N ARG A 229 -7.99 15.63 1.08
CA ARG A 229 -7.53 16.88 1.68
C ARG A 229 -6.98 16.77 3.10
N SER A 230 -7.21 15.63 3.77
CA SER A 230 -6.80 15.41 5.16
C SER A 230 -5.45 14.73 5.23
N GLN A 231 -4.67 14.96 6.28
CA GLN A 231 -3.51 14.12 6.57
C GLN A 231 -3.96 12.72 7.00
N TYR A 232 -3.14 11.69 6.75
CA TYR A 232 -3.50 10.29 7.04
C TYR A 232 -3.91 10.08 8.51
N ALA A 233 -3.18 10.68 9.43
CA ALA A 233 -3.42 10.56 10.88
C ALA A 233 -4.66 11.33 11.37
N GLU A 234 -5.14 12.32 10.61
CA GLU A 234 -6.25 13.20 10.99
C GLU A 234 -7.61 12.66 10.58
N VAL A 235 -7.65 11.66 9.69
CA VAL A 235 -8.91 11.08 9.21
C VAL A 235 -9.60 10.34 10.35
N LYS A 236 -10.77 10.85 10.75
CA LYS A 236 -11.64 10.29 11.80
C LYS A 236 -13.08 10.24 11.31
N ASN A 237 -13.85 9.31 11.86
CA ASN A 237 -15.31 9.20 11.63
C ASN A 237 -15.70 9.09 10.15
N ILE A 238 -14.89 8.39 9.37
CA ILE A 238 -15.21 8.06 7.98
C ILE A 238 -15.26 6.53 7.87
N GLU A 239 -16.46 6.02 7.61
CA GLU A 239 -16.70 4.60 7.49
C GLU A 239 -16.80 4.18 6.02
N PHE A 240 -16.29 3.00 5.72
CA PHE A 240 -16.46 2.34 4.43
C PHE A 240 -17.03 0.94 4.65
N SER A 241 -17.99 0.58 3.83
CA SER A 241 -18.39 -0.82 3.69
C SER A 241 -17.34 -1.61 2.91
N LEU A 242 -17.25 -2.90 3.15
CA LEU A 242 -16.35 -3.76 2.38
C LEU A 242 -16.68 -3.76 0.87
N ASN A 243 -17.95 -3.57 0.52
CA ASN A 243 -18.36 -3.45 -0.89
C ASN A 243 -17.78 -2.17 -1.53
N GLU A 244 -17.81 -1.04 -0.84
CA GLU A 244 -17.15 0.19 -1.32
C GLU A 244 -15.65 -0.01 -1.47
N CYS A 245 -15.01 -0.66 -0.52
CA CYS A 245 -13.59 -1.00 -0.62
C CYS A 245 -13.28 -1.88 -1.84
N ARG A 246 -14.16 -2.86 -2.14
CA ARG A 246 -14.03 -3.69 -3.35
C ARG A 246 -14.04 -2.85 -4.63
N GLU A 247 -14.97 -1.90 -4.71
CA GLU A 247 -15.08 -1.03 -5.88
C GLU A 247 -13.87 -0.10 -6.01
N LEU A 248 -13.41 0.49 -4.91
CA LEU A 248 -12.20 1.31 -4.92
C LEU A 248 -10.98 0.49 -5.39
N PHE A 249 -10.85 -0.75 -4.91
CA PHE A 249 -9.73 -1.60 -5.30
C PHE A 249 -9.82 -2.06 -6.77
N LYS A 250 -11.02 -2.42 -7.26
CA LYS A 250 -11.24 -2.72 -8.67
C LYS A 250 -10.88 -1.52 -9.56
N PHE A 251 -11.26 -0.32 -9.14
CA PHE A 251 -10.91 0.91 -9.83
C PHE A 251 -9.38 1.08 -9.93
N ILE A 252 -8.66 0.96 -8.81
CA ILE A 252 -7.19 1.03 -8.80
C ILE A 252 -6.58 -0.01 -9.73
N CYS A 253 -7.01 -1.27 -9.62
CA CYS A 253 -6.49 -2.36 -10.44
C CYS A 253 -6.69 -2.07 -11.93
N TYR A 254 -7.88 -1.62 -12.34
CA TYR A 254 -8.17 -1.27 -13.73
C TYR A 254 -7.23 -0.16 -14.24
N GLN A 255 -7.07 0.91 -13.47
CA GLN A 255 -6.20 2.04 -13.83
C GLN A 255 -4.71 1.64 -13.88
N GLN A 256 -4.32 0.62 -13.12
CA GLN A 256 -2.95 0.09 -13.11
C GLN A 256 -2.76 -1.12 -14.05
N HIS A 257 -3.75 -1.43 -14.91
CA HIS A 257 -3.72 -2.57 -15.83
C HIS A 257 -3.49 -3.92 -15.14
N MET A 258 -4.06 -4.11 -13.94
CA MET A 258 -3.98 -5.30 -13.12
C MET A 258 -5.36 -5.89 -12.86
N SER A 259 -5.41 -7.14 -12.38
CA SER A 259 -6.63 -7.78 -11.90
C SER A 259 -6.61 -7.87 -10.36
N PRO A 260 -7.76 -7.70 -9.66
CA PRO A 260 -7.84 -8.02 -8.24
C PRO A 260 -7.40 -9.45 -7.90
N SER A 261 -7.55 -10.39 -8.82
CA SER A 261 -7.10 -11.79 -8.66
C SER A 261 -5.56 -11.95 -8.62
N ASP A 262 -4.82 -10.93 -9.06
CA ASP A 262 -3.36 -10.93 -8.95
C ASP A 262 -2.87 -10.75 -7.50
N PHE A 263 -3.77 -10.36 -6.58
CA PHE A 263 -3.47 -10.10 -5.17
C PHE A 263 -3.97 -11.24 -4.30
N LYS A 264 -3.04 -12.04 -3.78
CA LYS A 264 -3.35 -13.24 -2.99
C LYS A 264 -4.05 -12.92 -1.67
N THR A 265 -3.65 -11.81 -1.03
CA THR A 265 -4.22 -11.39 0.25
C THR A 265 -5.60 -10.76 0.10
N TYR A 266 -5.95 -10.26 -1.08
CA TYR A 266 -7.25 -9.67 -1.36
C TYR A 266 -8.41 -10.66 -1.15
N THR A 267 -8.27 -11.88 -1.66
CA THR A 267 -9.30 -12.93 -1.53
C THR A 267 -9.52 -13.39 -0.08
N ALA A 268 -8.55 -13.17 0.79
CA ALA A 268 -8.65 -13.50 2.22
C ALA A 268 -9.29 -12.38 3.06
N LEU A 269 -9.31 -11.16 2.53
CA LEU A 269 -9.87 -9.98 3.21
C LEU A 269 -11.33 -9.72 2.86
N ILE A 270 -11.71 -10.01 1.66
CA ILE A 270 -12.97 -9.64 1.03
C ILE A 270 -13.57 -10.88 0.36
#